data_1034f1cee54a2cdc4d1fe33aae587da6
#
_entry.id   1034f1cee54a2cdc4d1fe33aae587da6
#
_cell.length_a   1.000
_cell.length_b   1.000
_cell.length_c   1.000
_cell.angle_alpha   90.00
_cell.angle_beta   90.00
_cell.angle_gamma   90.00
#
_symmetry.space_group_name_H-M   'P 1'
#
loop_
_entity.id
_entity.type
_entity.pdbx_description
1 polymer ?
#
loop_
_entity_poly.entity_id
_entity_poly.type
_entity_poly.pdbx_seq_one_letter_code
_entity_poly.pdbx_strand_id
1 'polypeptide(L)'
;KYKNEAILIDTGGKVSFKTEKWKQKTKYYITDSTIVFLKSIGITKLNTLITTHGDYDHMGEASNLINNFKVDKVVFNCGTYNDLESNLINILKVKNIDNYTCIKELSLKGHKLNFLNIKEYDNENDNSNVIYFKYNNFKFLFMGDAGITKEKNIIEKYNLSNIDVLKVGHHGSDTSTSEYFINKINPKYSIISVGKNNRYGHPKESVLNTLKNSNVYRTDKNGTVMFKIKKDKLQIETCSP
;
A
#
# COMPACT_ATOMS: atom_id res chain seq x y z
N LYS A 1 -7.24 10.36 -2.11
CA LYS A 1 -7.52 11.78 -1.92
C LYS A 1 -9.02 12.03 -1.75
N TYR A 2 -9.40 12.79 -0.75
CA TYR A 2 -10.76 13.28 -0.55
C TYR A 2 -10.74 14.79 -0.29
N LYS A 3 -11.31 15.60 -1.20
CA LYS A 3 -11.17 17.07 -1.18
C LYS A 3 -9.68 17.47 -1.11
N ASN A 4 -9.28 18.20 -0.08
CA ASN A 4 -7.89 18.63 0.14
C ASN A 4 -7.10 17.71 1.08
N GLU A 5 -7.67 16.56 1.46
CA GLU A 5 -7.00 15.59 2.31
C GLU A 5 -6.46 14.42 1.49
N ALA A 6 -5.29 13.95 1.86
CA ALA A 6 -4.64 12.83 1.22
C ALA A 6 -3.97 11.92 2.26
N ILE A 7 -4.11 10.63 2.02
CA ILE A 7 -3.36 9.57 2.71
C ILE A 7 -2.50 8.91 1.65
N LEU A 8 -1.25 8.65 2.00
CA LEU A 8 -0.36 7.79 1.22
C LEU A 8 -0.19 6.48 1.98
N ILE A 9 -0.33 5.36 1.29
CA ILE A 9 -0.02 4.02 1.80
C ILE A 9 1.23 3.56 1.07
N ASP A 10 2.29 3.38 1.81
CA ASP A 10 3.65 3.06 1.39
C ASP A 10 4.30 4.13 0.47
N THR A 11 5.59 4.13 0.46
CA THR A 11 6.40 5.05 -0.34
C THR A 11 7.13 4.35 -1.48
N GLY A 12 7.19 3.03 -1.39
CA GLY A 12 8.11 2.26 -2.20
C GLY A 12 9.57 2.42 -1.72
N GLY A 13 10.45 1.81 -2.46
CA GLY A 13 11.88 1.92 -2.30
C GLY A 13 12.60 1.16 -3.40
N LYS A 14 13.63 1.75 -3.98
CA LYS A 14 14.43 1.12 -5.03
C LYS A 14 15.78 0.72 -4.50
N VAL A 15 16.01 -0.58 -4.34
CA VAL A 15 17.34 -1.09 -4.04
C VAL A 15 18.22 -0.98 -5.29
N SER A 16 19.29 -0.19 -5.22
CA SER A 16 20.30 -0.12 -6.28
C SER A 16 21.34 -1.20 -6.04
N PHE A 17 21.39 -2.19 -6.90
CA PHE A 17 22.42 -3.24 -6.90
C PHE A 17 23.69 -2.85 -7.68
N LYS A 18 23.83 -1.59 -8.11
CA LYS A 18 25.03 -1.12 -8.81
C LYS A 18 26.18 -0.95 -7.82
N THR A 19 27.16 -1.80 -7.92
CA THR A 19 28.36 -1.83 -7.06
C THR A 19 29.36 -0.71 -7.33
N GLU A 20 29.32 -0.08 -8.52
CA GLU A 20 30.28 0.94 -8.93
C GLU A 20 29.92 2.33 -8.42
N LYS A 21 30.78 2.92 -7.58
CA LYS A 21 30.57 4.24 -6.92
C LYS A 21 30.24 5.39 -7.90
N TRP A 22 30.76 5.39 -9.11
CA TRP A 22 30.48 6.44 -10.10
C TRP A 22 29.10 6.35 -10.74
N LYS A 23 28.50 5.15 -10.76
CA LYS A 23 27.12 4.91 -11.20
C LYS A 23 26.09 5.27 -10.13
N GLN A 24 26.54 5.55 -8.90
CA GLN A 24 25.68 5.91 -7.77
C GLN A 24 25.47 7.44 -7.64
N LYS A 25 26.06 8.26 -8.53
CA LYS A 25 26.15 9.72 -8.38
C LYS A 25 24.81 10.48 -8.49
N THR A 26 23.77 9.88 -9.00
CA THR A 26 22.42 10.48 -8.98
C THR A 26 21.46 9.53 -8.29
N LYS A 27 21.22 9.76 -7.00
CA LYS A 27 20.22 9.02 -6.25
C LYS A 27 18.85 9.58 -6.64
N TYR A 28 18.18 8.88 -7.54
CA TYR A 28 16.80 9.17 -7.88
C TYR A 28 15.89 8.43 -6.91
N TYR A 29 15.02 9.15 -6.23
CA TYR A 29 14.00 8.60 -5.35
C TYR A 29 12.65 8.53 -6.08
N ILE A 30 11.93 7.42 -5.91
CA ILE A 30 10.56 7.25 -6.41
C ILE A 30 9.66 8.33 -5.81
N THR A 31 9.89 8.66 -4.54
CA THR A 31 9.15 9.69 -3.82
C THR A 31 9.30 11.09 -4.40
N ASP A 32 10.38 11.40 -5.14
CA ASP A 32 10.51 12.68 -5.84
C ASP A 32 9.42 12.82 -6.92
N SER A 33 9.20 11.77 -7.72
CA SER A 33 8.08 11.73 -8.68
C SER A 33 6.72 11.73 -7.99
N THR A 34 6.60 11.02 -6.87
CA THR A 34 5.37 11.01 -6.08
C THR A 34 5.03 12.42 -5.57
N ILE A 35 6.00 13.18 -5.08
CA ILE A 35 5.82 14.56 -4.63
C ILE A 35 5.37 15.46 -5.80
N VAL A 36 6.00 15.33 -6.97
CA VAL A 36 5.61 16.08 -8.17
C VAL A 36 4.17 15.76 -8.55
N PHE A 37 3.81 14.48 -8.57
CA PHE A 37 2.44 14.06 -8.85
C PHE A 37 1.43 14.60 -7.83
N LEU A 38 1.71 14.51 -6.53
CA LEU A 38 0.83 15.04 -5.49
C LEU A 38 0.60 16.55 -5.67
N LYS A 39 1.67 17.30 -5.93
CA LYS A 39 1.57 18.75 -6.21
C LYS A 39 0.74 19.04 -7.47
N SER A 40 0.91 18.27 -8.53
CA SER A 40 0.17 18.45 -9.79
C SER A 40 -1.34 18.27 -9.65
N ILE A 41 -1.78 17.46 -8.68
CA ILE A 41 -3.20 17.27 -8.35
C ILE A 41 -3.67 18.13 -7.16
N GLY A 42 -2.90 19.17 -6.80
CA GLY A 42 -3.24 20.14 -5.77
C GLY A 42 -3.12 19.62 -4.33
N ILE A 43 -2.27 18.61 -4.08
CA ILE A 43 -1.95 18.13 -2.74
C ILE A 43 -0.63 18.74 -2.32
N THR A 44 -0.66 19.56 -1.27
CA THR A 44 0.53 20.25 -0.73
C THR A 44 1.02 19.64 0.58
N LYS A 45 0.24 18.69 1.16
CA LYS A 45 0.59 17.92 2.34
C LYS A 45 -0.15 16.58 2.37
N LEU A 46 0.42 15.62 3.05
CA LEU A 46 -0.26 14.37 3.44
C LEU A 46 -0.81 14.51 4.86
N ASN A 47 -2.08 14.19 5.06
CA ASN A 47 -2.66 14.10 6.40
C ASN A 47 -2.10 12.89 7.15
N THR A 48 -1.81 11.81 6.42
CA THR A 48 -1.21 10.62 7.00
C THR A 48 -0.37 9.89 5.96
N LEU A 49 0.81 9.45 6.36
CA LEU A 49 1.55 8.37 5.72
C LEU A 49 1.25 7.09 6.51
N ILE A 50 0.85 6.03 5.83
CA ILE A 50 0.69 4.70 6.42
C ILE A 50 1.79 3.82 5.82
N THR A 51 2.63 3.22 6.65
CA THR A 51 3.54 2.15 6.25
C THR A 51 2.85 0.83 6.51
N THR A 52 2.77 -0.03 5.48
CA THR A 52 2.12 -1.34 5.67
C THR A 52 2.99 -2.23 6.56
N HIS A 53 4.29 -2.27 6.31
CA HIS A 53 5.29 -3.02 7.07
C HIS A 53 6.71 -2.51 6.77
N GLY A 54 7.71 -3.07 7.46
CA GLY A 54 9.08 -2.57 7.51
C GLY A 54 9.97 -2.88 6.30
N ASP A 55 9.47 -3.51 5.24
CA ASP A 55 10.29 -3.86 4.09
C ASP A 55 10.64 -2.67 3.21
N TYR A 56 11.84 -2.74 2.59
CA TYR A 56 12.42 -1.62 1.87
C TYR A 56 11.58 -1.17 0.66
N ASP A 57 10.98 -2.10 -0.06
CA ASP A 57 10.13 -1.81 -1.23
C ASP A 57 8.75 -1.23 -0.85
N HIS A 58 8.45 -1.16 0.45
CA HIS A 58 7.26 -0.50 1.00
C HIS A 58 7.59 0.84 1.66
N MET A 59 8.58 0.91 2.53
CA MET A 59 8.87 2.12 3.29
C MET A 59 10.28 2.68 3.10
N GLY A 60 11.08 2.10 2.20
CA GLY A 60 12.50 2.46 2.05
C GLY A 60 12.77 3.92 1.73
N GLU A 61 11.80 4.63 1.15
CA GLU A 61 11.92 6.05 0.83
C GLU A 61 11.06 6.97 1.72
N ALA A 62 10.49 6.45 2.82
CA ALA A 62 9.66 7.24 3.74
C ALA A 62 10.43 8.43 4.33
N SER A 63 11.70 8.23 4.67
CA SER A 63 12.57 9.31 5.15
C SER A 63 12.78 10.43 4.11
N ASN A 64 12.96 10.06 2.84
CA ASN A 64 13.07 11.04 1.76
C ASN A 64 11.77 11.84 1.59
N LEU A 65 10.62 11.14 1.60
CA LEU A 65 9.32 11.79 1.52
C LEU A 65 9.13 12.81 2.64
N ILE A 66 9.36 12.41 3.90
CA ILE A 66 9.17 13.26 5.09
C ILE A 66 10.13 14.46 5.11
N ASN A 67 11.32 14.31 4.53
CA ASN A 67 12.26 15.41 4.43
C ASN A 67 11.88 16.45 3.38
N ASN A 68 11.17 16.05 2.32
CA ASN A 68 10.89 16.89 1.15
C ASN A 68 9.41 17.25 0.97
N PHE A 69 8.51 16.65 1.75
CA PHE A 69 7.08 16.91 1.69
C PHE A 69 6.44 16.93 3.08
N LYS A 70 5.47 17.81 3.27
CA LYS A 70 4.78 17.93 4.56
C LYS A 70 3.90 16.72 4.82
N VAL A 71 4.12 16.06 5.96
CA VAL A 71 3.32 14.95 6.48
C VAL A 71 2.88 15.29 7.89
N ASP A 72 1.57 15.23 8.17
CA ASP A 72 1.06 15.60 9.49
C ASP A 72 1.26 14.49 10.51
N LYS A 73 1.14 13.22 10.11
CA LYS A 73 1.36 12.04 10.99
C LYS A 73 1.72 10.78 10.22
N VAL A 74 2.30 9.81 10.90
CA VAL A 74 2.67 8.49 10.36
C VAL A 74 1.99 7.39 11.17
N VAL A 75 1.53 6.34 10.48
CA VAL A 75 0.97 5.13 11.09
C VAL A 75 1.82 3.93 10.68
N PHE A 76 2.36 3.25 11.67
CA PHE A 76 3.12 2.01 11.53
C PHE A 76 2.22 0.79 11.76
N ASN A 77 2.67 -0.37 11.32
CA ASN A 77 2.07 -1.67 11.61
C ASN A 77 2.24 -2.08 13.09
N CYS A 78 1.72 -3.24 13.43
CA CYS A 78 2.04 -3.91 14.69
C CYS A 78 3.30 -4.76 14.51
N GLY A 79 4.02 -4.94 15.58
CA GLY A 79 5.21 -5.78 15.62
C GLY A 79 6.44 -5.06 16.13
N THR A 80 7.53 -5.78 16.19
CA THR A 80 8.83 -5.25 16.58
C THR A 80 9.44 -4.48 15.42
N TYR A 81 9.85 -3.25 15.67
CA TYR A 81 10.42 -2.39 14.64
C TYR A 81 11.80 -2.86 14.17
N ASN A 82 11.99 -2.90 12.88
CA ASN A 82 13.29 -3.11 12.25
C ASN A 82 14.11 -1.78 12.19
N ASP A 83 15.29 -1.83 11.58
CA ASP A 83 16.19 -0.66 11.47
C ASP A 83 15.58 0.47 10.64
N LEU A 84 14.80 0.16 9.57
CA LEU A 84 14.17 1.18 8.73
C LEU A 84 13.09 1.95 9.49
N GLU A 85 12.25 1.23 10.22
CA GLU A 85 11.20 1.81 11.05
C GLU A 85 11.79 2.62 12.19
N SER A 86 12.78 2.08 12.88
CA SER A 86 13.50 2.75 13.97
C SER A 86 14.17 4.05 13.51
N ASN A 87 14.81 4.04 12.35
CA ASN A 87 15.39 5.23 11.74
C ASN A 87 14.32 6.27 11.40
N LEU A 88 13.19 5.84 10.82
CA LEU A 88 12.09 6.74 10.51
C LEU A 88 11.52 7.38 11.77
N ILE A 89 11.30 6.61 12.84
CA ILE A 89 10.82 7.12 14.15
C ILE A 89 11.76 8.20 14.70
N ASN A 90 13.08 8.02 14.59
CA ASN A 90 14.04 9.03 15.01
C ASN A 90 13.90 10.33 14.21
N ILE A 91 13.69 10.24 12.90
CA ILE A 91 13.44 11.41 12.05
C ILE A 91 12.12 12.11 12.45
N LEU A 92 11.05 11.34 12.72
CA LEU A 92 9.76 11.88 13.15
C LEU A 92 9.88 12.64 14.47
N LYS A 93 10.63 12.10 15.44
CA LYS A 93 10.92 12.78 16.71
C LYS A 93 11.62 14.13 16.50
N VAL A 94 12.67 14.15 15.67
CA VAL A 94 13.41 15.39 15.36
C VAL A 94 12.53 16.43 14.69
N LYS A 95 11.60 15.99 13.83
CA LYS A 95 10.68 16.88 13.09
C LYS A 95 9.39 17.20 13.84
N ASN A 96 9.21 16.67 15.04
CA ASN A 96 7.99 16.81 15.84
C ASN A 96 6.73 16.38 15.06
N ILE A 97 6.81 15.21 14.39
CA ILE A 97 5.70 14.61 13.64
C ILE A 97 5.13 13.45 14.46
N ASP A 98 3.83 13.48 14.70
CA ASP A 98 3.14 12.43 15.43
C ASP A 98 3.23 11.08 14.72
N ASN A 99 3.37 10.00 15.48
CA ASN A 99 3.30 8.66 14.96
C ASN A 99 2.46 7.75 15.86
N TYR A 100 1.87 6.75 15.23
CA TYR A 100 0.95 5.81 15.87
C TYR A 100 1.26 4.40 15.37
N THR A 101 1.00 3.42 16.20
CA THR A 101 1.16 1.99 15.87
C THR A 101 -0.07 1.20 16.33
N CYS A 102 -0.33 0.07 15.68
CA CYS A 102 -1.41 -0.85 16.06
C CYS A 102 -2.79 -0.18 16.21
N ILE A 103 -3.11 0.81 15.40
CA ILE A 103 -4.42 1.48 15.46
C ILE A 103 -5.51 0.62 14.80
N LYS A 104 -6.72 0.71 15.36
CA LYS A 104 -7.89 -0.02 14.82
C LYS A 104 -8.58 0.73 13.69
N GLU A 105 -8.56 2.04 13.77
CA GLU A 105 -9.18 2.91 12.78
C GLU A 105 -8.45 4.24 12.64
N LEU A 106 -8.57 4.83 11.46
CA LEU A 106 -8.13 6.18 11.16
C LEU A 106 -9.29 6.94 10.52
N SER A 107 -9.62 8.10 11.09
CA SER A 107 -10.68 8.95 10.54
C SER A 107 -10.11 10.00 9.60
N LEU A 108 -10.76 10.17 8.44
CA LEU A 108 -10.50 11.21 7.46
C LEU A 108 -11.81 11.89 7.09
N LYS A 109 -12.07 13.10 7.59
CA LYS A 109 -13.31 13.88 7.34
C LYS A 109 -14.60 13.06 7.43
N GLY A 110 -14.75 12.30 8.50
CA GLY A 110 -15.93 11.47 8.74
C GLY A 110 -15.93 10.11 8.03
N HIS A 111 -14.95 9.83 7.19
CA HIS A 111 -14.73 8.50 6.62
C HIS A 111 -13.72 7.71 7.46
N LYS A 112 -13.98 6.42 7.63
CA LYS A 112 -13.16 5.54 8.46
C LYS A 112 -12.37 4.56 7.60
N LEU A 113 -11.06 4.52 7.82
CA LEU A 113 -10.20 3.43 7.39
C LEU A 113 -10.09 2.45 8.57
N ASN A 114 -10.44 1.19 8.37
CA ASN A 114 -10.36 0.16 9.39
C ASN A 114 -9.13 -0.71 9.15
N PHE A 115 -8.30 -0.85 10.16
CA PHE A 115 -7.15 -1.74 10.14
C PHE A 115 -7.59 -3.12 10.60
N LEU A 116 -7.40 -4.12 9.75
CA LEU A 116 -7.93 -5.45 10.00
C LEU A 116 -6.87 -6.35 10.64
N ASN A 117 -7.35 -7.14 11.63
CA ASN A 117 -6.55 -8.15 12.31
C ASN A 117 -5.19 -7.64 12.79
N ILE A 118 -5.25 -6.56 13.55
CA ILE A 118 -4.10 -5.94 14.19
C ILE A 118 -3.60 -6.82 15.34
N LYS A 119 -2.59 -7.62 15.07
CA LYS A 119 -1.80 -8.40 16.02
C LYS A 119 -0.40 -8.56 15.45
N GLU A 120 0.54 -8.93 16.28
CA GLU A 120 1.87 -9.32 15.85
C GLU A 120 1.88 -10.73 15.27
N TYR A 121 2.67 -10.93 14.24
CA TYR A 121 2.98 -12.19 13.60
C TYR A 121 4.48 -12.41 13.60
N ASP A 122 4.93 -13.64 13.55
CA ASP A 122 6.35 -14.00 13.47
C ASP A 122 6.99 -13.57 12.13
N ASN A 123 6.18 -13.36 11.11
CA ASN A 123 6.59 -13.00 9.76
C ASN A 123 6.24 -11.54 9.48
N GLU A 124 7.22 -10.75 9.00
CA GLU A 124 7.07 -9.32 8.75
C GLU A 124 5.98 -9.02 7.70
N ASN A 125 5.86 -9.83 6.65
CA ASN A 125 4.80 -9.65 5.66
C ASN A 125 3.40 -9.75 6.29
N ASP A 126 3.20 -10.69 7.22
CA ASP A 126 1.93 -10.84 7.93
C ASP A 126 1.71 -9.73 8.98
N ASN A 127 2.73 -8.97 9.36
CA ASN A 127 2.58 -7.74 10.14
C ASN A 127 2.00 -6.59 9.32
N SER A 128 1.90 -6.71 8.00
CA SER A 128 1.32 -5.68 7.13
C SER A 128 0.01 -5.10 7.65
N ASN A 129 -0.10 -3.78 7.67
CA ASN A 129 -1.36 -3.10 7.88
C ASN A 129 -2.34 -3.43 6.74
N VAL A 130 -3.30 -4.31 7.00
CA VAL A 130 -4.41 -4.57 6.06
C VAL A 130 -5.51 -3.57 6.32
N ILE A 131 -5.87 -2.80 5.29
CA ILE A 131 -6.78 -1.66 5.43
C ILE A 131 -8.05 -1.89 4.63
N TYR A 132 -9.19 -1.87 5.32
CA TYR A 132 -10.51 -1.84 4.71
C TYR A 132 -11.08 -0.43 4.77
N PHE A 133 -11.55 0.03 3.63
CA PHE A 133 -12.15 1.36 3.50
C PHE A 133 -13.46 1.27 2.71
N LYS A 134 -14.52 1.87 3.24
CA LYS A 134 -15.80 2.01 2.54
C LYS A 134 -16.08 3.49 2.29
N TYR A 135 -16.32 3.83 1.03
CA TYR A 135 -16.77 5.16 0.65
C TYR A 135 -18.04 5.06 -0.20
N ASN A 136 -19.12 5.66 0.27
CA ASN A 136 -20.47 5.43 -0.23
C ASN A 136 -20.76 3.92 -0.28
N ASN A 137 -21.03 3.36 -1.45
CA ASN A 137 -21.30 1.93 -1.64
C ASN A 137 -20.04 1.14 -2.09
N PHE A 138 -18.89 1.80 -2.30
CA PHE A 138 -17.67 1.15 -2.77
C PHE A 138 -16.78 0.69 -1.62
N LYS A 139 -16.30 -0.54 -1.74
CA LYS A 139 -15.45 -1.22 -0.75
C LYS A 139 -14.04 -1.41 -1.33
N PHE A 140 -13.05 -0.94 -0.59
CA PHE A 140 -11.64 -1.05 -0.94
C PHE A 140 -10.92 -1.88 0.11
N LEU A 141 -10.03 -2.77 -0.33
CA LEU A 141 -9.20 -3.59 0.53
C LEU A 141 -7.74 -3.53 0.06
N PHE A 142 -6.85 -3.11 0.96
CA PHE A 142 -5.41 -3.00 0.72
C PHE A 142 -4.72 -4.03 1.60
N MET A 143 -4.00 -4.97 1.00
CA MET A 143 -3.44 -6.12 1.71
C MET A 143 -2.01 -5.90 2.23
N GLY A 144 -1.29 -4.87 1.75
CA GLY A 144 0.17 -4.83 1.95
C GLY A 144 0.80 -6.07 1.36
N ASP A 145 1.64 -6.75 2.13
CA ASP A 145 2.23 -8.03 1.74
C ASP A 145 1.72 -9.21 2.58
N ALA A 146 0.55 -9.02 3.22
CA ALA A 146 -0.12 -10.05 4.00
C ALA A 146 -0.25 -11.38 3.22
N GLY A 147 0.24 -12.44 3.84
CA GLY A 147 0.21 -13.80 3.31
C GLY A 147 -1.07 -14.57 3.62
N ILE A 148 -1.11 -15.82 3.19
CA ILE A 148 -2.27 -16.72 3.30
C ILE A 148 -2.72 -16.90 4.75
N THR A 149 -1.80 -16.93 5.71
CA THR A 149 -2.14 -17.05 7.14
C THR A 149 -2.97 -15.86 7.62
N LYS A 150 -2.55 -14.66 7.25
CA LYS A 150 -3.29 -13.45 7.62
C LYS A 150 -4.61 -13.32 6.87
N GLU A 151 -4.65 -13.69 5.60
CA GLU A 151 -5.88 -13.76 4.80
C GLU A 151 -6.95 -14.62 5.49
N LYS A 152 -6.57 -15.85 5.92
CA LYS A 152 -7.44 -16.76 6.66
C LYS A 152 -7.96 -16.12 7.94
N ASN A 153 -7.08 -15.57 8.76
CA ASN A 153 -7.47 -14.91 10.00
C ASN A 153 -8.43 -13.73 9.78
N ILE A 154 -8.26 -12.99 8.69
CA ILE A 154 -9.16 -11.88 8.32
C ILE A 154 -10.54 -12.41 7.96
N ILE A 155 -10.63 -13.44 7.11
CA ILE A 155 -11.92 -14.02 6.69
C ILE A 155 -12.66 -14.66 7.85
N GLU A 156 -11.97 -15.31 8.78
CA GLU A 156 -12.56 -15.90 9.98
C GLU A 156 -13.13 -14.82 10.94
N LYS A 157 -12.50 -13.66 10.99
CA LYS A 157 -12.85 -12.61 11.94
C LYS A 157 -13.82 -11.57 11.38
N TYR A 158 -13.76 -11.28 10.08
CA TYR A 158 -14.52 -10.21 9.46
C TYR A 158 -15.40 -10.74 8.32
N ASN A 159 -16.65 -10.31 8.27
CA ASN A 159 -17.57 -10.66 7.18
C ASN A 159 -17.31 -9.78 5.95
N LEU A 160 -16.23 -10.05 5.22
CA LEU A 160 -15.87 -9.35 4.00
C LEU A 160 -16.43 -10.07 2.78
N SER A 161 -17.12 -9.32 1.93
CA SER A 161 -17.65 -9.85 0.67
C SER A 161 -17.87 -8.73 -0.35
N ASN A 162 -17.82 -9.08 -1.62
CA ASN A 162 -18.06 -8.18 -2.74
C ASN A 162 -17.22 -6.91 -2.62
N ILE A 163 -15.90 -7.08 -2.61
CA ILE A 163 -14.92 -5.99 -2.59
C ILE A 163 -14.88 -5.37 -3.99
N ASP A 164 -15.08 -4.05 -4.10
CA ASP A 164 -14.99 -3.39 -5.40
C ASP A 164 -13.55 -3.30 -5.89
N VAL A 165 -12.61 -2.92 -5.03
CA VAL A 165 -11.19 -2.77 -5.39
C VAL A 165 -10.31 -3.47 -4.37
N LEU A 166 -9.56 -4.46 -4.82
CA LEU A 166 -8.52 -5.15 -4.07
C LEU A 166 -7.14 -4.68 -4.52
N LYS A 167 -6.32 -4.15 -3.62
CA LYS A 167 -4.86 -4.11 -3.81
C LYS A 167 -4.33 -5.48 -3.40
N VAL A 168 -3.92 -6.27 -4.38
CA VAL A 168 -3.44 -7.64 -4.20
C VAL A 168 -2.22 -7.66 -3.29
N GLY A 169 -2.16 -8.66 -2.41
CA GLY A 169 -1.05 -8.84 -1.47
C GLY A 169 0.25 -9.24 -2.15
N HIS A 170 1.35 -8.86 -1.55
CA HIS A 170 2.72 -9.32 -1.84
C HIS A 170 3.04 -9.33 -3.36
N HIS A 171 2.68 -8.25 -4.05
CA HIS A 171 2.93 -8.05 -5.49
C HIS A 171 2.44 -9.19 -6.40
N GLY A 172 1.53 -10.02 -5.91
CA GLY A 172 1.06 -11.23 -6.61
C GLY A 172 1.99 -12.43 -6.42
N SER A 173 2.66 -12.54 -5.27
CA SER A 173 3.37 -13.75 -4.83
C SER A 173 2.38 -14.90 -4.60
N ASP A 174 2.83 -16.13 -4.80
CA ASP A 174 2.10 -17.35 -4.46
C ASP A 174 1.99 -17.64 -2.95
N THR A 175 2.68 -16.83 -2.12
CA THR A 175 2.52 -16.84 -0.66
C THR A 175 1.29 -16.04 -0.18
N SER A 176 0.56 -15.39 -1.09
CA SER A 176 -0.65 -14.60 -0.84
C SER A 176 -1.74 -14.90 -1.88
N THR A 177 -2.90 -14.26 -1.74
CA THR A 177 -3.98 -14.30 -2.73
C THR A 177 -4.56 -15.72 -2.90
N SER A 178 -4.82 -16.38 -1.77
CA SER A 178 -5.36 -17.74 -1.76
C SER A 178 -6.74 -17.81 -2.42
N GLU A 179 -7.04 -18.94 -3.04
CA GLU A 179 -8.35 -19.18 -3.67
C GLU A 179 -9.50 -19.06 -2.66
N TYR A 180 -9.30 -19.56 -1.43
CA TYR A 180 -10.27 -19.42 -0.34
C TYR A 180 -10.58 -17.95 -0.04
N PHE A 181 -9.55 -17.11 0.07
CA PHE A 181 -9.71 -15.68 0.33
C PHE A 181 -10.44 -14.99 -0.82
N ILE A 182 -9.98 -15.18 -2.06
CA ILE A 182 -10.56 -14.52 -3.24
C ILE A 182 -12.01 -14.93 -3.46
N ASN A 183 -12.35 -16.22 -3.28
CA ASN A 183 -13.74 -16.68 -3.40
C ASN A 183 -14.66 -16.05 -2.33
N LYS A 184 -14.14 -15.74 -1.13
CA LYS A 184 -14.91 -15.09 -0.07
C LYS A 184 -15.13 -13.60 -0.32
N ILE A 185 -14.07 -12.89 -0.70
CA ILE A 185 -14.15 -11.43 -0.89
C ILE A 185 -14.69 -11.04 -2.26
N ASN A 186 -14.64 -11.93 -3.26
CA ASN A 186 -15.14 -11.78 -4.63
C ASN A 186 -14.84 -10.38 -5.22
N PRO A 187 -13.56 -10.05 -5.49
CA PRO A 187 -13.17 -8.71 -5.87
C PRO A 187 -13.56 -8.40 -7.30
N LYS A 188 -14.18 -7.23 -7.54
CA LYS A 188 -14.54 -6.77 -8.89
C LYS A 188 -13.31 -6.32 -9.69
N TYR A 189 -12.41 -5.56 -9.05
CA TYR A 189 -11.16 -5.09 -9.61
C TYR A 189 -10.01 -5.49 -8.69
N SER A 190 -8.93 -6.04 -9.28
CA SER A 190 -7.72 -6.45 -8.58
C SER A 190 -6.51 -5.71 -9.12
N ILE A 191 -5.80 -4.99 -8.25
CA ILE A 191 -4.66 -4.18 -8.62
C ILE A 191 -3.39 -4.86 -8.11
N ILE A 192 -2.48 -5.17 -9.02
CA ILE A 192 -1.18 -5.74 -8.70
C ILE A 192 -0.12 -4.66 -8.92
N SER A 193 0.49 -4.21 -7.82
CA SER A 193 1.63 -3.30 -7.84
C SER A 193 2.89 -4.11 -8.07
N VAL A 194 3.45 -4.04 -9.25
CA VAL A 194 4.61 -4.86 -9.63
C VAL A 194 5.49 -4.11 -10.62
N GLY A 195 6.80 -4.23 -10.46
CA GLY A 195 7.77 -3.60 -11.35
C GLY A 195 7.94 -4.36 -12.67
N LYS A 196 8.19 -3.63 -13.75
CA LYS A 196 8.58 -4.21 -15.04
C LYS A 196 9.91 -4.96 -14.86
N ASN A 197 9.97 -6.19 -15.38
CA ASN A 197 11.16 -7.05 -15.28
C ASN A 197 11.60 -7.32 -13.82
N ASN A 198 10.64 -7.46 -12.89
CA ASN A 198 10.98 -7.79 -11.51
C ASN A 198 11.66 -9.18 -11.43
N ARG A 199 12.65 -9.27 -10.55
CA ARG A 199 13.48 -10.49 -10.41
C ARG A 199 12.76 -11.67 -9.75
N TYR A 200 11.64 -11.43 -9.08
CA TYR A 200 10.88 -12.46 -8.37
C TYR A 200 9.88 -13.19 -9.29
N GLY A 201 9.71 -12.72 -10.51
CA GLY A 201 8.74 -13.27 -11.46
C GLY A 201 7.29 -13.10 -11.01
N HIS A 202 7.01 -11.98 -10.30
CA HIS A 202 5.63 -11.63 -9.93
C HIS A 202 4.93 -10.87 -11.07
N PRO A 203 3.59 -10.95 -11.13
CA PRO A 203 2.74 -11.88 -10.39
C PRO A 203 2.90 -13.31 -10.88
N LYS A 204 2.74 -14.27 -9.98
CA LYS A 204 2.75 -15.70 -10.32
C LYS A 204 1.50 -16.07 -11.14
N GLU A 205 1.67 -17.04 -12.04
CA GLU A 205 0.58 -17.55 -12.88
C GLU A 205 -0.59 -18.09 -12.03
N SER A 206 -0.28 -18.80 -10.93
CA SER A 206 -1.27 -19.28 -9.96
C SER A 206 -2.16 -18.16 -9.42
N VAL A 207 -1.56 -17.01 -9.08
CA VAL A 207 -2.30 -15.84 -8.58
C VAL A 207 -3.19 -15.24 -9.68
N LEU A 208 -2.69 -15.14 -10.92
CA LEU A 208 -3.51 -14.66 -12.04
C LEU A 208 -4.70 -15.59 -12.30
N ASN A 209 -4.50 -16.90 -12.20
CA ASN A 209 -5.56 -17.90 -12.34
C ASN A 209 -6.60 -17.78 -11.20
N THR A 210 -6.17 -17.56 -9.97
CA THR A 210 -7.07 -17.29 -8.84
C THR A 210 -7.91 -16.04 -9.06
N LEU A 211 -7.36 -15.01 -9.70
CA LEU A 211 -8.04 -13.75 -9.98
C LEU A 211 -8.83 -13.71 -11.30
N LYS A 212 -9.02 -14.84 -11.99
CA LYS A 212 -9.65 -14.94 -13.33
C LYS A 212 -11.04 -14.30 -13.43
N ASN A 213 -11.78 -14.24 -12.34
CA ASN A 213 -13.12 -13.66 -12.28
C ASN A 213 -13.09 -12.14 -11.91
N SER A 214 -11.91 -11.57 -11.70
CA SER A 214 -11.70 -10.16 -11.39
C SER A 214 -11.11 -9.42 -12.59
N ASN A 215 -11.41 -8.13 -12.72
CA ASN A 215 -10.72 -7.28 -13.69
C ASN A 215 -9.34 -6.91 -13.15
N VAL A 216 -8.29 -7.56 -13.65
CA VAL A 216 -6.92 -7.40 -13.15
C VAL A 216 -6.22 -6.24 -13.86
N TYR A 217 -5.66 -5.30 -13.08
CA TYR A 217 -4.77 -4.24 -13.52
C TYR A 217 -3.40 -4.44 -12.90
N ARG A 218 -2.33 -4.33 -13.70
CA ARG A 218 -0.94 -4.51 -13.27
C ARG A 218 -0.16 -3.25 -13.58
N THR A 219 0.62 -2.75 -12.61
CA THR A 219 1.39 -1.52 -12.83
C THR A 219 2.49 -1.66 -13.88
N ASP A 220 3.06 -2.86 -14.06
CA ASP A 220 4.05 -3.14 -15.12
C ASP A 220 3.47 -3.13 -16.54
N LYS A 221 2.14 -3.27 -16.70
CA LYS A 221 1.43 -3.25 -17.98
C LYS A 221 0.57 -2.00 -18.17
N ASN A 222 -0.11 -1.56 -17.12
CA ASN A 222 -1.08 -0.48 -17.17
C ASN A 222 -0.54 0.84 -16.60
N GLY A 223 0.69 0.83 -16.05
CA GLY A 223 1.28 1.99 -15.38
C GLY A 223 0.50 2.42 -14.15
N THR A 224 0.25 3.71 -14.03
CA THR A 224 -0.56 4.23 -12.94
C THR A 224 -2.03 3.87 -13.14
N VAL A 225 -2.65 3.26 -12.12
CA VAL A 225 -4.08 2.95 -12.11
C VAL A 225 -4.78 3.88 -11.13
N MET A 226 -5.73 4.66 -11.62
CA MET A 226 -6.45 5.67 -10.86
C MET A 226 -7.94 5.31 -10.77
N PHE A 227 -8.45 5.25 -9.54
CA PHE A 227 -9.88 5.12 -9.27
C PHE A 227 -10.44 6.46 -8.81
N LYS A 228 -11.49 6.91 -9.49
CA LYS A 228 -12.21 8.14 -9.17
C LYS A 228 -13.66 7.82 -8.87
N ILE A 229 -14.19 8.32 -7.76
CA ILE A 229 -15.62 8.22 -7.45
C ILE A 229 -16.26 9.58 -7.70
N LYS A 230 -17.16 9.61 -8.67
CA LYS A 230 -17.95 10.81 -9.02
C LYS A 230 -19.42 10.42 -9.17
N LYS A 231 -20.31 11.14 -8.49
CA LYS A 231 -21.78 10.91 -8.58
C LYS A 231 -22.13 9.43 -8.44
N ASP A 232 -21.59 8.78 -7.39
CA ASP A 232 -21.79 7.35 -7.08
C ASP A 232 -21.41 6.37 -8.21
N LYS A 233 -20.48 6.77 -9.07
CA LYS A 233 -19.89 5.92 -10.11
C LYS A 233 -18.39 5.82 -9.90
N LEU A 234 -17.88 4.59 -9.95
CA LEU A 234 -16.45 4.30 -9.94
C LEU A 234 -15.92 4.37 -11.36
N GLN A 235 -15.02 5.30 -11.62
CA GLN A 235 -14.33 5.49 -12.89
C GLN A 235 -12.88 5.01 -12.73
N ILE A 236 -12.35 4.38 -13.77
CA ILE A 236 -10.98 3.87 -13.81
C ILE A 236 -10.25 4.54 -14.95
N GLU A 237 -9.08 5.06 -14.66
CA GLU A 237 -8.15 5.63 -15.63
C GLU A 237 -6.79 4.99 -15.47
N THR A 238 -6.10 4.72 -16.55
CA THR A 238 -4.73 4.23 -16.54
C THR A 238 -3.83 5.17 -17.31
N CYS A 239 -2.59 5.29 -16.86
CA CYS A 239 -1.55 6.02 -17.58
C CYS A 239 -0.42 5.04 -17.87
N SER A 240 -0.16 4.80 -19.16
CA SER A 240 0.85 3.83 -19.61
C SER A 240 2.20 4.01 -18.91
N PRO A 241 2.93 2.90 -18.62
CA PRO A 241 4.22 2.95 -17.96
C PRO A 241 5.31 3.56 -18.84
#